data_afd29e6ee58165c9762aa778422ad335
#
_entry.id   afd29e6ee58165c9762aa778422ad335
#
_cell.length_a   1.000
_cell.length_b   1.000
_cell.length_c   1.000
_cell.angle_alpha   90.00
_cell.angle_beta   90.00
_cell.angle_gamma   90.00
#
_symmetry.space_group_name_H-M   'P 1'
#
loop_
_entity.id
_entity.type
_entity.pdbx_description
1 polymer ?
#
loop_
_entity_poly.entity_id
_entity_poly.type
_entity_poly.pdbx_seq_one_letter_code
_entity_poly.pdbx_strand_id
1 'polypeptide(L)'
;MEKDKLSTDETTLLVDLSEATDSVKDGSFEHALNLLKIILKDHPDHIDSLYLAAVSSRYLKKFNESKEYIEQLLFNAPDMGRAYQELGHLNRDMGN
;
A
#
# COMPACT_ATOMS: atom_id res chain seq x y z
N MET A 1 -12.82 20.44 24.30
CA MET A 1 -12.31 20.19 23.91
C MET A 1 -12.10 19.40 22.88
N GLU A 2 -11.33 19.17 22.39
CA GLU A 2 -11.10 18.55 21.28
C GLU A 2 -10.57 17.31 21.51
N LYS A 3 -10.69 16.72 22.54
CA LYS A 3 -10.17 15.53 22.70
C LYS A 3 -10.76 14.52 21.87
N ASP A 4 -11.87 14.68 21.32
CA ASP A 4 -12.42 13.71 20.43
C ASP A 4 -11.81 13.72 19.09
N LYS A 5 -11.03 14.69 18.77
CA LYS A 5 -10.46 14.78 17.44
C LYS A 5 -9.29 13.86 17.30
N LEU A 6 -9.11 13.37 16.09
CA LEU A 6 -7.91 12.59 15.80
C LEU A 6 -6.69 13.47 15.92
N SER A 7 -5.56 12.88 16.24
CA SER A 7 -4.30 13.60 16.26
C SER A 7 -3.99 14.08 14.84
N THR A 8 -3.10 15.06 14.73
CA THR A 8 -2.68 15.54 13.41
C THR A 8 -2.13 14.38 12.58
N ASP A 9 -1.36 13.51 13.23
CA ASP A 9 -0.78 12.36 12.54
C ASP A 9 -1.86 11.43 12.03
N GLU A 10 -2.88 11.14 12.84
CA GLU A 10 -3.96 10.28 12.41
C GLU A 10 -4.80 10.90 11.31
N THR A 11 -5.01 12.21 11.38
CA THR A 11 -5.75 12.90 10.34
C THR A 11 -5.00 12.85 9.03
N THR A 12 -3.70 13.08 9.07
CA THR A 12 -2.86 13.05 7.88
C THR A 12 -2.86 11.66 7.27
N LEU A 13 -2.77 10.63 8.11
CA LEU A 13 -2.81 9.25 7.61
C LEU A 13 -4.12 8.98 6.87
N LEU A 14 -5.25 9.38 7.43
CA LEU A 14 -6.54 9.13 6.81
C LEU A 14 -6.69 9.87 5.49
N VAL A 15 -6.25 11.12 5.43
CA VAL A 15 -6.33 11.91 4.21
C VAL A 15 -5.42 11.33 3.13
N ASP A 16 -4.19 11.00 3.48
CA ASP A 16 -3.24 10.46 2.52
C ASP A 16 -3.67 9.09 2.03
N LEU A 17 -4.22 8.26 2.91
CA LEU A 17 -4.69 6.95 2.51
C LEU A 17 -5.88 7.06 1.57
N SER A 18 -6.81 7.97 1.86
CA SER A 18 -7.97 8.19 1.00
C SER A 18 -7.53 8.63 -0.39
N GLU A 19 -6.60 9.57 -0.46
CA GLU A 19 -6.12 10.06 -1.74
C GLU A 19 -5.36 8.98 -2.49
N ALA A 20 -4.55 8.20 -1.78
CA ALA A 20 -3.83 7.09 -2.41
C ALA A 20 -4.79 6.06 -2.97
N THR A 21 -5.84 5.75 -2.22
CA THR A 21 -6.86 4.79 -2.66
C THR A 21 -7.53 5.26 -3.94
N ASP A 22 -7.91 6.54 -3.97
CA ASP A 22 -8.54 7.12 -5.17
C ASP A 22 -7.57 7.09 -6.35
N SER A 23 -6.30 7.37 -6.10
CA SER A 23 -5.30 7.36 -7.16
C SER A 23 -5.11 5.97 -7.75
N VAL A 24 -5.15 4.94 -6.92
CA VAL A 24 -5.08 3.56 -7.41
C VAL A 24 -6.29 3.27 -8.30
N LYS A 25 -7.48 3.68 -7.85
CA LYS A 25 -8.70 3.45 -8.63
C LYS A 25 -8.65 4.18 -9.98
N ASP A 26 -8.00 5.33 -10.01
CA ASP A 26 -7.88 6.11 -11.24
C ASP A 26 -6.74 5.63 -12.13
N GLY A 27 -5.94 4.71 -11.67
CA GLY A 27 -4.77 4.28 -12.42
C GLY A 27 -3.58 5.21 -12.30
N SER A 28 -3.61 6.15 -11.35
CA SER A 28 -2.50 7.08 -11.12
C SER A 28 -1.51 6.46 -10.14
N PHE A 29 -0.86 5.38 -10.58
CA PHE A 29 -0.07 4.55 -9.69
C PHE A 29 1.18 5.24 -9.17
N GLU A 30 1.78 6.12 -9.96
CA GLU A 30 2.97 6.84 -9.51
C GLU A 30 2.60 7.77 -8.34
N HIS A 31 1.52 8.50 -8.50
CA HIS A 31 1.06 9.40 -7.45
C HIS A 31 0.66 8.60 -6.20
N ALA A 32 -0.07 7.49 -6.41
CA ALA A 32 -0.47 6.64 -5.30
C ALA A 32 0.74 6.12 -4.53
N LEU A 33 1.74 5.62 -5.26
CA LEU A 33 2.91 5.06 -4.61
C LEU A 33 3.68 6.11 -3.81
N ASN A 34 3.79 7.33 -4.34
CA ASN A 34 4.46 8.41 -3.61
C ASN A 34 3.76 8.69 -2.28
N LEU A 35 2.42 8.75 -2.28
CA LEU A 35 1.67 8.97 -1.06
C LEU A 35 1.83 7.80 -0.08
N LEU A 36 1.80 6.59 -0.63
CA LEU A 36 1.91 5.39 0.21
C LEU A 36 3.29 5.28 0.85
N LYS A 37 4.33 5.71 0.14
CA LYS A 37 5.67 5.72 0.73
C LYS A 37 5.75 6.69 1.90
N ILE A 38 5.05 7.83 1.81
CA ILE A 38 5.00 8.77 2.92
C ILE A 38 4.33 8.14 4.12
N ILE A 39 3.19 7.47 3.89
CA ILE A 39 2.48 6.79 4.98
C ILE A 39 3.36 5.72 5.60
N LEU A 40 4.00 4.91 4.77
CA LEU A 40 4.79 3.77 5.25
C LEU A 40 6.05 4.19 5.97
N LYS A 41 6.52 5.41 5.76
CA LYS A 41 7.65 5.92 6.50
C LYS A 41 7.31 6.02 7.99
N ASP A 42 6.10 6.48 8.30
CA ASP A 42 5.67 6.66 9.68
C ASP A 42 4.91 5.45 10.22
N HIS A 43 4.32 4.65 9.33
CA HIS A 43 3.51 3.49 9.69
C HIS A 43 3.93 2.30 8.83
N PRO A 44 5.14 1.76 9.07
CA PRO A 44 5.71 0.76 8.15
C PRO A 44 4.97 -0.56 8.09
N ASP A 45 4.13 -0.86 9.07
CA ASP A 45 3.35 -2.09 9.07
C ASP A 45 1.87 -1.86 8.79
N HIS A 46 1.52 -0.70 8.24
CA HIS A 46 0.12 -0.40 7.94
C HIS A 46 -0.36 -1.27 6.78
N ILE A 47 -1.30 -2.16 7.06
CA ILE A 47 -1.69 -3.23 6.15
C ILE A 47 -2.25 -2.69 4.83
N ASP A 48 -3.20 -1.76 4.90
CA ASP A 48 -3.80 -1.23 3.67
C ASP A 48 -2.77 -0.54 2.80
N SER A 49 -1.85 0.20 3.42
CA SER A 49 -0.82 0.91 2.66
C SER A 49 0.16 -0.06 2.01
N LEU A 50 0.54 -1.12 2.72
CA LEU A 50 1.41 -2.14 2.14
C LEU A 50 0.75 -2.81 0.94
N TYR A 51 -0.54 -3.13 1.07
CA TYR A 51 -1.27 -3.75 -0.02
C TYR A 51 -1.33 -2.83 -1.25
N LEU A 52 -1.74 -1.58 -1.04
CA LEU A 52 -1.87 -0.63 -2.14
C LEU A 52 -0.51 -0.31 -2.76
N ALA A 53 0.55 -0.29 -1.94
CA ALA A 53 1.89 -0.06 -2.46
C ALA A 53 2.35 -1.23 -3.32
N ALA A 54 2.02 -2.46 -2.92
CA ALA A 54 2.34 -3.64 -3.71
C ALA A 54 1.65 -3.59 -5.06
N VAL A 55 0.35 -3.25 -5.06
CA VAL A 55 -0.43 -3.15 -6.30
C VAL A 55 0.15 -2.07 -7.21
N SER A 56 0.39 -0.87 -6.66
CA SER A 56 0.90 0.25 -7.44
C SER A 56 2.26 -0.05 -8.04
N SER A 57 3.15 -0.63 -7.24
CA SER A 57 4.49 -0.99 -7.72
C SER A 57 4.41 -2.00 -8.85
N ARG A 58 3.51 -2.98 -8.73
CA ARG A 58 3.35 -3.99 -9.77
C ARG A 58 2.89 -3.37 -11.09
N TYR A 59 1.90 -2.49 -11.04
CA TYR A 59 1.42 -1.82 -12.25
C TYR A 59 2.48 -0.92 -12.86
N LEU A 60 3.38 -0.39 -12.04
CA LEU A 60 4.50 0.42 -12.54
C LEU A 60 5.68 -0.45 -12.98
N LYS A 61 5.53 -1.77 -12.89
CA LYS A 61 6.57 -2.74 -13.24
C LYS A 61 7.79 -2.64 -12.33
N LYS A 62 7.60 -2.11 -11.12
CA LYS A 62 8.64 -2.10 -10.10
C LYS A 62 8.51 -3.39 -9.29
N PHE A 63 8.87 -4.49 -9.93
CA PHE A 63 8.53 -5.81 -9.39
C PHE A 63 9.27 -6.14 -8.10
N ASN A 64 10.52 -5.71 -7.97
CA ASN A 64 11.26 -5.97 -6.73
C ASN A 64 10.63 -5.23 -5.56
N GLU A 65 10.22 -3.97 -5.78
CA GLU A 65 9.54 -3.22 -4.72
C GLU A 65 8.23 -3.89 -4.36
N SER A 66 7.47 -4.30 -5.37
CA SER A 66 6.19 -4.97 -5.13
C SER A 66 6.39 -6.21 -4.28
N LYS A 67 7.40 -7.00 -4.60
CA LYS A 67 7.69 -8.22 -3.85
C LYS A 67 8.00 -7.91 -2.39
N GLU A 68 8.79 -6.86 -2.15
CA GLU A 68 9.14 -6.48 -0.79
C GLU A 68 7.89 -6.07 0.01
N TYR A 69 6.99 -5.31 -0.62
CA TYR A 69 5.76 -4.92 0.05
C TYR A 69 4.89 -6.13 0.38
N ILE A 70 4.81 -7.10 -0.56
CA ILE A 70 4.04 -8.30 -0.32
C ILE A 70 4.64 -9.12 0.81
N GLU A 71 5.97 -9.21 0.87
CA GLU A 71 6.62 -9.96 1.94
C GLU A 71 6.33 -9.33 3.30
N GLN A 72 6.39 -8.01 3.39
CA GLN A 72 6.06 -7.31 4.62
C GLN A 72 4.58 -7.48 4.96
N LEU A 73 3.74 -7.44 3.95
CA LEU A 73 2.30 -7.61 4.14
C LEU A 73 1.99 -8.98 4.72
N LEU A 74 2.60 -10.02 4.15
CA LEU A 74 2.37 -11.39 4.63
C LEU A 74 2.99 -11.62 6.00
N PHE A 75 4.08 -10.94 6.30
CA PHE A 75 4.65 -11.02 7.64
C PHE A 75 3.69 -10.46 8.68
N ASN A 76 3.03 -9.35 8.37
CA ASN A 76 2.13 -8.68 9.30
C ASN A 76 0.71 -9.22 9.24
N ALA A 77 0.31 -9.82 8.13
CA ALA A 77 -1.04 -10.33 7.94
C ALA A 77 -0.99 -11.65 7.17
N PRO A 78 -0.50 -12.73 7.81
CA PRO A 78 -0.25 -13.99 7.10
C PRO A 78 -1.49 -14.67 6.56
N ASP A 79 -2.68 -14.28 7.04
CA ASP A 79 -3.92 -14.91 6.57
C ASP A 79 -4.65 -14.06 5.54
N MET A 80 -4.02 -13.00 5.05
CA MET A 80 -4.69 -12.08 4.15
C MET A 80 -4.74 -12.65 2.72
N GLY A 81 -5.94 -13.11 2.31
CA GLY A 81 -6.12 -13.71 0.99
C GLY A 81 -5.72 -12.80 -0.16
N ARG A 82 -6.02 -11.48 -0.02
CA ARG A 82 -5.67 -10.53 -1.08
C ARG A 82 -4.16 -10.41 -1.29
N ALA A 83 -3.38 -10.62 -0.23
CA ALA A 83 -1.92 -10.59 -0.36
C ALA A 83 -1.43 -11.74 -1.23
N TYR A 84 -2.02 -12.93 -1.05
CA TYR A 84 -1.65 -14.08 -1.87
C TYR A 84 -2.11 -13.91 -3.31
N GLN A 85 -3.29 -13.30 -3.52
CA GLN A 85 -3.73 -12.98 -4.88
C GLN A 85 -2.74 -12.03 -5.54
N GLU A 86 -2.30 -11.03 -4.81
CA GLU A 86 -1.35 -10.05 -5.37
C GLU A 86 -0.02 -10.72 -5.69
N LEU A 87 0.42 -11.63 -4.84
CA LEU A 87 1.63 -12.41 -5.11
C LEU A 87 1.48 -13.21 -6.40
N GLY A 88 0.31 -13.82 -6.61
CA GLY A 88 0.04 -14.53 -7.86
C GLY A 88 0.09 -13.62 -9.08
N HIS A 89 -0.50 -12.42 -8.95
CA HIS A 89 -0.44 -11.44 -10.04
C HIS A 89 1.00 -11.02 -10.33
N LEU A 90 1.78 -10.81 -9.26
CA LEU A 90 3.17 -10.42 -9.42
C LEU A 90 3.96 -11.51 -10.15
N ASN A 91 3.80 -12.75 -9.73
CA ASN A 91 4.51 -13.86 -10.36
C ASN A 91 4.14 -13.98 -11.84
N ARG A 92 2.85 -13.82 -12.15
CA ARG A 92 2.41 -13.84 -13.53
C ARG A 92 3.05 -12.71 -14.34
N ASP A 93 3.05 -11.49 -13.77
CA ASP A 93 3.59 -10.33 -14.48
C ASP A 93 5.10 -10.43 -14.66
N MET A 94 5.78 -11.13 -13.77
CA MET A 94 7.22 -11.36 -13.88
C MET A 94 7.55 -12.50 -14.83
N GLY A 95 6.55 -13.20 -15.33
CA GLY A 95 6.77 -14.31 -16.25
C GLY A 95 7.06 -15.63 -15.58
N ASN A 96 6.73 -15.75 -14.31
CA ASN A 96 7.02 -17.00 -13.57
C ASN A 96 5.80 -17.89 -13.53
#